data_3b10d7bcd2030505a35c4fc337d2a8f6
#
_entry.id   3b10d7bcd2030505a35c4fc337d2a8f6
#
_cell.length_a   1.000
_cell.length_b   1.000
_cell.length_c   1.000
_cell.angle_alpha   90.00
_cell.angle_beta   90.00
_cell.angle_gamma   90.00
#
_symmetry.space_group_name_H-M   'P 1'
#
loop_
_entity.id
_entity.type
_entity.pdbx_description
1 polymer ?
#
loop_
_entity_poly.entity_id
_entity_poly.type
_entity_poly.pdbx_seq_one_letter_code
_entity_poly.pdbx_strand_id
1 'polypeptide(L)'
;IDALKTTVCTSYSNKDLDWCEGKRLILITAHRRENLGKPMEQMFRAIRRVLDEHDDVCAIYPIHMNPVVRTTADKIFEDDARIRLIEPLDVLDFHNFMAKSYLILTDSGGIQEEAPSLGKPVLVMRDTTERPEGIDAGTLKLVGTEEETIYREFTRLLDDKSEYEKMSKASNPYGDGHASEHIADILEKSL
;
A
#
# COMPACT_ATOMS: atom_id res chain seq x y z
N ILE A 1 -2.03 14.20 3.57
CA ILE A 1 -0.56 14.31 3.59
C ILE A 1 -0.11 15.09 4.84
N ASP A 2 -0.69 16.27 5.14
CA ASP A 2 -0.33 17.09 6.30
C ASP A 2 -0.38 16.29 7.62
N ALA A 3 -1.41 15.45 7.80
CA ALA A 3 -1.56 14.61 8.99
C ALA A 3 -0.39 13.64 9.21
N LEU A 4 0.26 13.17 8.15
CA LEU A 4 1.39 12.24 8.26
C LEU A 4 2.56 12.82 9.06
N LYS A 5 2.75 14.13 9.02
CA LYS A 5 3.79 14.84 9.79
C LYS A 5 3.61 14.70 11.32
N THR A 6 2.37 14.49 11.75
CA THR A 6 2.02 14.38 13.18
C THR A 6 1.71 12.94 13.61
N THR A 7 1.35 12.07 12.69
CA THR A 7 0.94 10.69 12.98
C THR A 7 2.06 9.67 12.80
N VAL A 8 3.02 9.93 11.91
CA VAL A 8 4.18 9.04 11.73
C VAL A 8 5.23 9.32 12.80
N CYS A 9 5.58 8.30 13.56
CA CYS A 9 6.53 8.40 14.66
C CYS A 9 7.74 7.49 14.45
N THR A 10 8.95 8.02 14.57
CA THR A 10 10.19 7.26 14.39
C THR A 10 10.39 6.17 15.44
N SER A 11 9.88 6.38 16.66
CA SER A 11 9.97 5.42 17.76
C SER A 11 8.74 4.51 17.89
N TYR A 12 7.88 4.46 16.86
CA TYR A 12 6.69 3.62 16.87
C TYR A 12 7.07 2.14 16.86
N SER A 13 6.48 1.38 17.79
CA SER A 13 6.62 -0.07 17.94
C SER A 13 5.24 -0.73 17.96
N ASN A 14 5.14 -1.87 17.33
CA ASN A 14 3.93 -2.68 17.30
C ASN A 14 4.32 -4.14 17.08
N LYS A 15 3.73 -5.07 17.84
CA LYS A 15 4.03 -6.51 17.80
C LYS A 15 3.94 -7.14 16.40
N ASP A 16 3.07 -6.60 15.54
CA ASP A 16 2.90 -7.13 14.19
C ASP A 16 4.00 -6.61 13.25
N LEU A 17 4.52 -5.40 13.49
CA LEU A 17 5.72 -4.90 12.81
C LEU A 17 6.98 -5.61 13.29
N ASP A 18 7.11 -5.86 14.60
CA ASP A 18 8.25 -6.57 15.19
C ASP A 18 8.37 -8.00 14.62
N TRP A 19 7.23 -8.64 14.30
CA TRP A 19 7.22 -9.94 13.63
C TRP A 19 7.87 -9.89 12.23
N CYS A 20 7.80 -8.77 11.54
CA CYS A 20 8.41 -8.56 10.21
C CYS A 20 9.88 -8.09 10.28
N GLU A 21 10.47 -8.00 11.48
CA GLU A 21 11.82 -7.47 11.62
C GLU A 21 12.83 -8.24 10.78
N GLY A 22 13.68 -7.52 10.05
CA GLY A 22 14.68 -8.08 9.14
C GLY A 22 14.15 -8.51 7.78
N LYS A 23 12.84 -8.34 7.51
CA LYS A 23 12.21 -8.64 6.21
C LYS A 23 11.67 -7.39 5.53
N ARG A 24 11.45 -7.48 4.22
CA ARG A 24 10.74 -6.46 3.45
C ARG A 24 9.24 -6.58 3.71
N LEU A 25 8.68 -5.61 4.43
CA LEU A 25 7.25 -5.59 4.76
C LEU A 25 6.41 -5.12 3.58
N ILE A 26 5.44 -5.91 3.19
CA ILE A 26 4.38 -5.54 2.24
C ILE A 26 3.10 -5.23 3.02
N LEU A 27 2.60 -4.01 2.86
CA LEU A 27 1.32 -3.63 3.43
C LEU A 27 0.22 -3.82 2.38
N ILE A 28 -0.82 -4.57 2.74
CA ILE A 28 -1.94 -4.89 1.83
C ILE A 28 -3.20 -4.20 2.32
N THR A 29 -3.92 -3.57 1.39
CA THR A 29 -5.31 -3.15 1.62
C THR A 29 -6.15 -3.48 0.39
N ALA A 30 -7.17 -4.31 0.56
CA ALA A 30 -8.07 -4.72 -0.51
C ALA A 30 -9.48 -4.95 0.05
N HIS A 31 -10.44 -4.14 -0.36
CA HIS A 31 -11.80 -4.21 0.18
C HIS A 31 -12.87 -3.62 -0.76
N ARG A 32 -12.50 -3.14 -1.94
CA ARG A 32 -13.43 -2.54 -2.89
C ARG A 32 -14.47 -3.56 -3.35
N ARG A 33 -15.74 -3.13 -3.41
CA ARG A 33 -16.87 -3.99 -3.79
C ARG A 33 -16.73 -4.54 -5.21
N GLU A 34 -16.16 -3.73 -6.11
CA GLU A 34 -15.90 -4.11 -7.50
C GLU A 34 -14.91 -5.27 -7.64
N ASN A 35 -14.04 -5.44 -6.64
CA ASN A 35 -13.02 -6.49 -6.62
C ASN A 35 -13.48 -7.80 -5.95
N LEU A 36 -14.68 -7.85 -5.36
CA LEU A 36 -15.16 -9.06 -4.68
C LEU A 36 -15.31 -10.24 -5.65
N GLY A 37 -15.05 -11.44 -5.16
CA GLY A 37 -15.11 -12.69 -5.93
C GLY A 37 -13.84 -12.98 -6.71
N LYS A 38 -13.96 -13.32 -7.98
CA LYS A 38 -12.82 -13.77 -8.82
C LYS A 38 -11.66 -12.76 -8.89
N PRO A 39 -11.88 -11.44 -9.05
CA PRO A 39 -10.78 -10.48 -9.04
C PRO A 39 -9.96 -10.55 -7.73
N MET A 40 -10.61 -10.57 -6.59
CA MET A 40 -9.94 -10.65 -5.28
C MET A 40 -9.17 -11.96 -5.11
N GLU A 41 -9.72 -13.09 -5.56
CA GLU A 41 -8.99 -14.37 -5.57
C GLU A 41 -7.71 -14.29 -6.40
N GLN A 42 -7.75 -13.67 -7.56
CA GLN A 42 -6.57 -13.48 -8.43
C GLN A 42 -5.52 -12.58 -7.78
N MET A 43 -5.95 -11.46 -7.17
CA MET A 43 -5.06 -10.56 -6.40
C MET A 43 -4.33 -11.32 -5.29
N PHE A 44 -5.07 -12.09 -4.48
CA PHE A 44 -4.49 -12.83 -3.36
C PHE A 44 -3.59 -13.98 -3.80
N ARG A 45 -3.92 -14.67 -4.90
CA ARG A 45 -3.04 -15.70 -5.49
C ARG A 45 -1.73 -15.13 -5.99
N ALA A 46 -1.76 -13.96 -6.65
CA ALA A 46 -0.54 -13.27 -7.05
C ALA A 46 0.36 -12.94 -5.85
N ILE A 47 -0.24 -12.42 -4.77
CA ILE A 47 0.48 -12.12 -3.54
C ILE A 47 1.07 -13.38 -2.93
N ARG A 48 0.30 -14.46 -2.80
CA ARG A 48 0.75 -15.75 -2.28
C ARG A 48 1.94 -16.28 -3.06
N ARG A 49 1.85 -16.27 -4.38
CA ARG A 49 2.92 -16.74 -5.27
C ARG A 49 4.22 -15.96 -5.08
N VAL A 50 4.15 -14.64 -4.94
CA VAL A 50 5.35 -13.82 -4.66
C VAL A 50 5.94 -14.16 -3.29
N LEU A 51 5.12 -14.35 -2.27
CA LEU A 51 5.60 -14.77 -0.94
C LEU A 51 6.26 -16.16 -0.97
N ASP A 52 5.79 -17.07 -1.84
CA ASP A 52 6.38 -18.40 -2.01
C ASP A 52 7.77 -18.36 -2.64
N GLU A 53 8.09 -17.33 -3.40
CA GLU A 53 9.36 -17.17 -4.12
C GLU A 53 10.38 -16.25 -3.41
N HIS A 54 9.95 -15.50 -2.36
CA HIS A 54 10.79 -14.50 -1.68
C HIS A 54 10.78 -14.69 -0.16
N ASP A 55 11.73 -15.43 0.37
CA ASP A 55 11.84 -15.73 1.81
C ASP A 55 12.12 -14.51 2.69
N ASP A 56 12.66 -13.43 2.10
CA ASP A 56 12.95 -12.16 2.76
C ASP A 56 11.77 -11.19 2.76
N VAL A 57 10.62 -11.62 2.30
CA VAL A 57 9.38 -10.81 2.24
C VAL A 57 8.38 -11.32 3.28
N CYS A 58 7.69 -10.40 3.93
CA CYS A 58 6.52 -10.66 4.77
C CYS A 58 5.39 -9.71 4.39
N ALA A 59 4.17 -10.11 4.64
CA ALA A 59 3.00 -9.28 4.38
C ALA A 59 2.15 -9.08 5.63
N ILE A 60 1.61 -7.87 5.80
CA ILE A 60 0.59 -7.56 6.79
C ILE A 60 -0.64 -7.02 6.06
N TYR A 61 -1.77 -7.61 6.36
CA TYR A 61 -3.05 -7.21 5.80
C TYR A 61 -4.05 -6.87 6.92
N PRO A 62 -4.20 -5.57 7.25
CA PRO A 62 -5.32 -5.11 8.06
C PRO A 62 -6.63 -5.38 7.31
N ILE A 63 -7.25 -6.53 7.61
CA ILE A 63 -8.31 -7.08 6.79
C ILE A 63 -9.66 -6.43 7.09
N HIS A 64 -10.37 -6.05 6.05
CA HIS A 64 -11.70 -5.48 6.16
C HIS A 64 -12.71 -6.46 6.80
N MET A 65 -13.68 -5.93 7.57
CA MET A 65 -14.67 -6.72 8.31
C MET A 65 -15.67 -7.49 7.43
N ASN A 66 -15.70 -7.21 6.11
CA ASN A 66 -16.60 -7.91 5.19
C ASN A 66 -16.30 -9.43 5.17
N PRO A 67 -17.28 -10.30 5.49
CA PRO A 67 -17.08 -11.74 5.53
C PRO A 67 -16.57 -12.33 4.20
N VAL A 68 -16.99 -11.78 3.06
CA VAL A 68 -16.54 -12.25 1.75
C VAL A 68 -15.02 -12.04 1.58
N VAL A 69 -14.51 -10.90 2.02
CA VAL A 69 -13.07 -10.60 1.99
C VAL A 69 -12.32 -11.57 2.90
N ARG A 70 -12.80 -11.75 4.15
CA ARG A 70 -12.16 -12.64 5.12
C ARG A 70 -12.15 -14.09 4.64
N THR A 71 -13.28 -14.63 4.19
CA THR A 71 -13.35 -16.01 3.67
C THR A 71 -12.41 -16.22 2.48
N THR A 72 -12.30 -15.22 1.57
CA THR A 72 -11.38 -15.32 0.42
C THR A 72 -9.93 -15.30 0.86
N ALA A 73 -9.59 -14.43 1.81
CA ALA A 73 -8.23 -14.32 2.34
C ALA A 73 -7.84 -15.58 3.12
N ASP A 74 -8.69 -16.05 4.02
CA ASP A 74 -8.48 -17.29 4.78
C ASP A 74 -8.21 -18.48 3.86
N LYS A 75 -9.03 -18.65 2.81
CA LYS A 75 -8.89 -19.74 1.83
C LYS A 75 -7.53 -19.75 1.12
N ILE A 76 -6.97 -18.56 0.83
CA ILE A 76 -5.76 -18.44 0.02
C ILE A 76 -4.50 -18.35 0.88
N PHE A 77 -4.58 -17.69 2.02
CA PHE A 77 -3.45 -17.43 2.91
C PHE A 77 -3.39 -18.37 4.12
N GLU A 78 -4.34 -19.33 4.23
CA GLU A 78 -4.35 -20.32 5.32
C GLU A 78 -2.97 -20.97 5.48
N ASP A 79 -2.51 -21.03 6.72
CA ASP A 79 -1.22 -21.64 7.12
C ASP A 79 0.06 -20.98 6.52
N ASP A 80 -0.04 -19.80 5.91
CA ASP A 80 1.17 -19.10 5.46
C ASP A 80 1.77 -18.23 6.58
N ALA A 81 2.88 -18.70 7.13
CA ALA A 81 3.60 -17.99 8.19
C ALA A 81 4.24 -16.65 7.75
N ARG A 82 4.17 -16.30 6.46
CA ARG A 82 4.76 -15.07 5.90
C ARG A 82 3.76 -13.94 5.74
N ILE A 83 2.47 -14.22 5.99
CA ILE A 83 1.41 -13.19 5.99
C ILE A 83 0.65 -13.19 7.30
N ARG A 84 0.37 -12.01 7.82
CA ARG A 84 -0.52 -11.79 8.95
C ARG A 84 -1.78 -11.06 8.52
N LEU A 85 -2.93 -11.71 8.74
CA LEU A 85 -4.23 -11.06 8.70
C LEU A 85 -4.50 -10.48 10.08
N ILE A 86 -4.60 -9.15 10.18
CA ILE A 86 -4.83 -8.46 11.45
C ILE A 86 -6.16 -7.69 11.41
N GLU A 87 -6.67 -7.31 12.56
CA GLU A 87 -7.85 -6.44 12.60
C GLU A 87 -7.56 -5.07 11.98
N PRO A 88 -8.60 -4.36 11.49
CA PRO A 88 -8.43 -3.02 10.95
C PRO A 88 -7.70 -2.11 11.94
N LEU A 89 -6.74 -1.36 11.42
CA LEU A 89 -5.96 -0.40 12.21
C LEU A 89 -6.67 0.96 12.26
N ASP A 90 -6.46 1.70 13.34
CA ASP A 90 -6.77 3.12 13.35
C ASP A 90 -5.79 3.91 12.47
N VAL A 91 -6.06 5.20 12.31
CA VAL A 91 -5.27 6.06 11.41
C VAL A 91 -3.82 6.22 11.88
N LEU A 92 -3.56 6.27 13.18
CA LEU A 92 -2.21 6.43 13.72
C LEU A 92 -1.38 5.19 13.46
N ASP A 93 -1.91 4.02 13.78
CA ASP A 93 -1.27 2.75 13.54
C ASP A 93 -1.07 2.53 12.03
N PHE A 94 -2.09 2.76 11.23
CA PHE A 94 -2.02 2.56 9.78
C PHE A 94 -0.92 3.41 9.12
N HIS A 95 -0.79 4.69 9.48
CA HIS A 95 0.26 5.57 8.95
C HIS A 95 1.66 5.09 9.32
N ASN A 96 1.83 4.56 10.54
CA ASN A 96 3.13 4.00 10.94
C ASN A 96 3.44 2.67 10.23
N PHE A 97 2.44 1.81 10.00
CA PHE A 97 2.60 0.62 9.16
C PHE A 97 2.98 1.00 7.72
N MET A 98 2.32 2.00 7.14
CA MET A 98 2.70 2.55 5.83
C MET A 98 4.15 3.03 5.81
N ALA A 99 4.55 3.83 6.80
CA ALA A 99 5.91 4.37 6.90
C ALA A 99 6.98 3.28 7.05
N LYS A 100 6.66 2.16 7.69
CA LYS A 100 7.56 1.01 7.87
C LYS A 100 7.53 0.02 6.70
N SER A 101 6.54 0.07 5.82
CA SER A 101 6.45 -0.85 4.69
C SER A 101 7.54 -0.59 3.65
N TYR A 102 7.90 -1.65 2.93
CA TYR A 102 8.74 -1.59 1.74
C TYR A 102 7.91 -1.18 0.52
N LEU A 103 6.78 -1.84 0.31
CA LEU A 103 5.88 -1.68 -0.82
C LEU A 103 4.43 -1.79 -0.33
N ILE A 104 3.50 -1.13 -1.02
CA ILE A 104 2.08 -1.16 -0.69
C ILE A 104 1.28 -1.71 -1.88
N LEU A 105 0.43 -2.69 -1.60
CA LEU A 105 -0.57 -3.22 -2.52
C LEU A 105 -1.95 -2.74 -2.07
N THR A 106 -2.63 -1.95 -2.90
CA THR A 106 -3.87 -1.30 -2.47
C THR A 106 -4.93 -1.20 -3.56
N ASP A 107 -6.20 -1.21 -3.16
CA ASP A 107 -7.33 -0.76 -3.99
C ASP A 107 -7.96 0.55 -3.48
N SER A 108 -7.37 1.18 -2.45
CA SER A 108 -7.85 2.41 -1.82
C SER A 108 -7.34 3.68 -2.52
N GLY A 109 -8.24 4.66 -2.73
CA GLY A 109 -7.87 5.96 -3.31
C GLY A 109 -7.02 6.83 -2.38
N GLY A 110 -7.32 6.89 -1.07
CA GLY A 110 -6.58 7.72 -0.11
C GLY A 110 -5.12 7.29 0.02
N ILE A 111 -4.87 5.99 0.05
CA ILE A 111 -3.50 5.45 0.16
C ILE A 111 -2.64 5.82 -1.05
N GLN A 112 -3.26 5.96 -2.23
CA GLN A 112 -2.58 6.42 -3.44
C GLN A 112 -2.04 7.84 -3.32
N GLU A 113 -2.60 8.67 -2.45
CA GLU A 113 -2.13 10.03 -2.18
C GLU A 113 -1.10 10.06 -1.03
N GLU A 114 -1.32 9.26 0.00
CA GLU A 114 -0.55 9.29 1.24
C GLU A 114 0.78 8.54 1.14
N ALA A 115 0.78 7.34 0.60
CA ALA A 115 1.96 6.48 0.55
C ALA A 115 3.14 7.08 -0.25
N PRO A 116 2.93 7.77 -1.40
CA PRO A 116 4.01 8.44 -2.11
C PRO A 116 4.70 9.52 -1.29
N SER A 117 4.00 10.21 -0.38
CA SER A 117 4.61 11.22 0.49
C SER A 117 5.58 10.63 1.51
N LEU A 118 5.48 9.33 1.75
CA LEU A 118 6.41 8.55 2.57
C LEU A 118 7.50 7.84 1.74
N GLY A 119 7.58 8.11 0.43
CA GLY A 119 8.51 7.47 -0.49
C GLY A 119 8.23 5.96 -0.68
N LYS A 120 6.97 5.54 -0.56
CA LYS A 120 6.58 4.14 -0.71
C LYS A 120 6.00 3.87 -2.08
N PRO A 121 6.59 2.96 -2.87
CA PRO A 121 5.98 2.49 -4.11
C PRO A 121 4.61 1.88 -3.87
N VAL A 122 3.67 2.15 -4.77
CA VAL A 122 2.29 1.66 -4.66
C VAL A 122 1.89 0.92 -5.92
N LEU A 123 1.48 -0.34 -5.77
CA LEU A 123 0.78 -1.09 -6.81
C LEU A 123 -0.72 -1.01 -6.56
N VAL A 124 -1.42 -0.40 -7.50
CA VAL A 124 -2.87 -0.17 -7.42
C VAL A 124 -3.58 -1.35 -8.09
N MET A 125 -4.20 -2.21 -7.28
CA MET A 125 -4.92 -3.42 -7.71
C MET A 125 -6.34 -3.07 -8.16
N ARG A 126 -6.44 -2.31 -9.23
CA ARG A 126 -7.69 -1.87 -9.87
C ARG A 126 -7.50 -1.75 -11.38
N ASP A 127 -8.59 -1.83 -12.13
CA ASP A 127 -8.56 -1.60 -13.58
C ASP A 127 -8.53 -0.11 -13.94
N THR A 128 -9.03 0.74 -13.04
CA THR A 128 -9.03 2.19 -13.18
C THR A 128 -8.67 2.87 -11.87
N THR A 129 -8.17 4.10 -11.95
CA THR A 129 -7.93 4.94 -10.77
C THR A 129 -8.45 6.35 -10.99
N GLU A 130 -8.88 6.98 -9.91
CA GLU A 130 -9.23 8.41 -9.85
C GLU A 130 -7.99 9.29 -9.57
N ARG A 131 -6.80 8.72 -9.64
CA ARG A 131 -5.51 9.36 -9.30
C ARG A 131 -4.48 9.22 -10.44
N PRO A 132 -4.81 9.68 -11.66
CA PRO A 132 -3.91 9.55 -12.81
C PRO A 132 -2.59 10.30 -12.60
N GLU A 133 -2.59 11.39 -11.82
CA GLU A 133 -1.41 12.20 -11.55
C GLU A 133 -0.28 11.38 -10.90
N GLY A 134 -0.63 10.43 -10.03
CA GLY A 134 0.37 9.56 -9.40
C GLY A 134 0.99 8.56 -10.35
N ILE A 135 0.23 8.12 -11.38
CA ILE A 135 0.75 7.28 -12.45
C ILE A 135 1.70 8.08 -13.33
N ASP A 136 1.29 9.28 -13.75
CA ASP A 136 2.09 10.18 -14.59
C ASP A 136 3.39 10.61 -13.88
N ALA A 137 3.33 10.83 -12.58
CA ALA A 137 4.50 11.13 -11.75
C ALA A 137 5.39 9.91 -11.48
N GLY A 138 4.90 8.70 -11.72
CA GLY A 138 5.63 7.46 -11.49
C GLY A 138 5.68 7.00 -10.03
N THR A 139 4.83 7.54 -9.15
CA THR A 139 4.71 7.13 -7.74
C THR A 139 3.78 5.95 -7.54
N LEU A 140 2.87 5.73 -8.49
CA LEU A 140 1.87 4.67 -8.52
C LEU A 140 1.99 3.85 -9.79
N LYS A 141 1.65 2.56 -9.72
CA LYS A 141 1.45 1.72 -10.88
C LYS A 141 0.11 1.02 -10.82
N LEU A 142 -0.73 1.25 -11.84
CA LEU A 142 -1.98 0.53 -12.01
C LEU A 142 -1.68 -0.87 -12.56
N VAL A 143 -2.04 -1.91 -11.79
CA VAL A 143 -1.72 -3.31 -12.13
C VAL A 143 -2.95 -4.16 -12.44
N GLY A 144 -4.15 -3.57 -12.37
CA GLY A 144 -5.39 -4.32 -12.57
C GLY A 144 -5.63 -5.35 -11.48
N THR A 145 -6.44 -6.34 -11.80
CA THR A 145 -6.81 -7.43 -10.88
C THR A 145 -6.35 -8.81 -11.37
N GLU A 146 -5.69 -8.88 -12.52
CA GLU A 146 -5.20 -10.12 -13.11
C GLU A 146 -3.94 -10.65 -12.40
N GLU A 147 -3.96 -11.92 -12.02
CA GLU A 147 -2.91 -12.58 -11.24
C GLU A 147 -1.50 -12.39 -11.84
N GLU A 148 -1.34 -12.68 -13.15
CA GLU A 148 -0.03 -12.61 -13.82
C GLU A 148 0.51 -11.18 -13.91
N THR A 149 -0.36 -10.18 -14.05
CA THR A 149 0.06 -8.78 -14.11
C THR A 149 0.54 -8.31 -12.73
N ILE A 150 -0.22 -8.60 -11.67
CA ILE A 150 0.15 -8.25 -10.30
C ILE A 150 1.44 -8.96 -9.91
N TYR A 151 1.54 -10.27 -10.15
CA TYR A 151 2.73 -11.05 -9.87
C TYR A 151 3.98 -10.46 -10.55
N ARG A 152 3.92 -10.20 -11.85
CA ARG A 152 5.04 -9.64 -12.61
C ARG A 152 5.50 -8.28 -12.09
N GLU A 153 4.58 -7.37 -11.83
CA GLU A 153 4.93 -6.03 -11.38
C GLU A 153 5.38 -5.99 -9.92
N PHE A 154 4.84 -6.87 -9.09
CA PHE A 154 5.25 -7.02 -7.70
C PHE A 154 6.67 -7.61 -7.63
N THR A 155 6.94 -8.73 -8.31
CA THR A 155 8.27 -9.34 -8.40
C THR A 155 9.29 -8.36 -8.96
N ARG A 156 8.93 -7.59 -10.01
CA ARG A 156 9.82 -6.58 -10.58
C ARG A 156 10.28 -5.54 -9.54
N LEU A 157 9.40 -5.05 -8.68
CA LEU A 157 9.78 -4.09 -7.64
C LEU A 157 10.58 -4.72 -6.48
N LEU A 158 10.49 -6.03 -6.31
CA LEU A 158 11.31 -6.75 -5.34
C LEU A 158 12.72 -7.05 -5.86
N ASP A 159 12.85 -7.39 -7.14
CA ASP A 159 14.09 -7.88 -7.74
C ASP A 159 14.90 -6.79 -8.43
N ASP A 160 14.25 -5.76 -8.96
CA ASP A 160 14.91 -4.65 -9.62
C ASP A 160 14.96 -3.41 -8.71
N LYS A 161 16.11 -3.25 -8.05
CA LYS A 161 16.37 -2.11 -7.18
C LYS A 161 16.23 -0.75 -7.92
N SER A 162 16.59 -0.69 -9.20
CA SER A 162 16.49 0.54 -10.00
C SER A 162 15.04 0.95 -10.20
N GLU A 163 14.17 -0.01 -10.52
CA GLU A 163 12.74 0.25 -10.67
C GLU A 163 12.09 0.64 -9.33
N TYR A 164 12.47 -0.04 -8.25
CA TYR A 164 12.03 0.35 -6.91
C TYR A 164 12.45 1.79 -6.57
N GLU A 165 13.74 2.13 -6.73
CA GLU A 165 14.26 3.46 -6.41
C GLU A 165 13.65 4.56 -7.29
N LYS A 166 13.39 4.29 -8.55
CA LYS A 166 12.71 5.20 -9.45
C LYS A 166 11.33 5.57 -8.94
N MET A 167 10.57 4.58 -8.48
CA MET A 167 9.23 4.78 -7.94
C MET A 167 9.25 5.47 -6.57
N SER A 168 10.10 5.00 -5.65
CA SER A 168 10.19 5.51 -4.28
C SER A 168 10.72 6.94 -4.17
N LYS A 169 11.51 7.38 -5.16
CA LYS A 169 12.09 8.72 -5.24
C LYS A 169 11.33 9.67 -6.18
N ALA A 170 10.27 9.19 -6.82
CA ALA A 170 9.43 10.03 -7.68
C ALA A 170 8.76 11.15 -6.87
N SER A 171 8.59 12.32 -7.50
CA SER A 171 7.96 13.46 -6.85
C SER A 171 6.48 13.20 -6.59
N ASN A 172 6.04 13.42 -5.36
CA ASN A 172 4.63 13.26 -5.02
C ASN A 172 3.77 14.39 -5.64
N PRO A 173 2.81 14.09 -6.53
CA PRO A 173 2.01 15.10 -7.19
C PRO A 173 0.88 15.67 -6.30
N TYR A 174 0.63 15.07 -5.14
CA TYR A 174 -0.54 15.39 -4.29
C TYR A 174 -0.26 16.45 -3.22
N GLY A 175 0.91 17.09 -3.27
CA GLY A 175 1.27 18.19 -2.40
C GLY A 175 2.45 17.89 -1.46
N ASP A 176 2.86 18.94 -0.78
CA ASP A 176 4.04 19.00 0.08
C ASP A 176 3.71 18.91 1.60
N GLY A 177 2.40 18.83 1.92
CA GLY A 177 1.94 18.84 3.29
C GLY A 177 1.82 20.24 3.90
N HIS A 178 1.71 21.29 3.10
CA HIS A 178 1.52 22.69 3.51
C HIS A 178 0.25 23.33 2.95
N ALA A 179 -0.75 22.51 2.62
CA ALA A 179 -1.97 23.00 1.97
C ALA A 179 -2.69 24.08 2.79
N SER A 180 -2.76 23.93 4.13
CA SER A 180 -3.39 24.92 5.00
C SER A 180 -2.69 26.27 4.99
N GLU A 181 -1.35 26.28 4.95
CA GLU A 181 -0.54 27.49 4.87
C GLU A 181 -0.75 28.18 3.51
N HIS A 182 -0.71 27.41 2.42
CA HIS A 182 -0.95 27.96 1.08
C HIS A 182 -2.35 28.57 0.95
N ILE A 183 -3.38 27.95 1.54
CA ILE A 183 -4.75 28.49 1.56
C ILE A 183 -4.80 29.80 2.34
N ALA A 184 -4.18 29.86 3.53
CA ALA A 184 -4.14 31.08 4.33
C ALA A 184 -3.46 32.22 3.57
N ASP A 185 -2.31 31.97 2.96
CA ASP A 185 -1.56 32.94 2.16
C ASP A 185 -2.37 33.47 0.97
N ILE A 186 -3.16 32.62 0.33
CA ILE A 186 -4.03 33.05 -0.79
C ILE A 186 -5.14 33.93 -0.28
N LEU A 187 -5.78 33.57 0.82
CA LEU A 187 -6.88 34.35 1.42
C LEU A 187 -6.38 35.73 1.88
N GLU A 188 -5.23 35.80 2.55
CA GLU A 188 -4.64 37.07 2.98
C GLU A 188 -4.33 38.02 1.80
N LYS A 189 -3.89 37.49 0.67
CA LYS A 189 -3.61 38.28 -0.54
C LYS A 189 -4.87 38.68 -1.31
N SER A 190 -6.00 38.05 -1.01
CA SER A 190 -7.28 38.28 -1.71
C SER A 190 -8.21 39.23 -0.96
N LEU A 191 -7.87 39.62 0.27
CA LEU A 191 -8.55 40.60 1.12
C LEU A 191 -7.90 41.97 0.99
#